data_1804f8513b7fa9ef27ecc8d938deb326
#
_entry.id   1804f8513b7fa9ef27ecc8d938deb326
#
_cell.length_a   1.000
_cell.length_b   1.000
_cell.length_c   1.000
_cell.angle_alpha   90.00
_cell.angle_beta   90.00
_cell.angle_gamma   90.00
#
_symmetry.space_group_name_H-M   'P 1'
#
loop_
_entity.id
_entity.type
_entity.pdbx_description
1 polymer ?
#
loop_
_entity_poly.entity_id
_entity_poly.type
_entity_poly.pdbx_seq_one_letter_code
_entity_poly.pdbx_strand_id
1 'polypeptide(L)'
;MAWKRGCRSSLLVPTLVLGLMVSVTEAGQSAAAGGDITFTRDIAPILQRSCQKCHRPDGVAPMSLITYEEVRPWARAIKTRTSMGPRAGVMPPWYIEKTIGIQHFKNDPSLSDDETAKIARWADSGTPRGDLAHLPPARTWDDSSKWAIGTPDLIVKTPQVVMKAVAPDWWGEIESVATGVTEDRYVTAVEVKEVNDLPARSGAGTVGGRYVFHHLVWNTRVPDDNASIDPAAPGEGTTTWPVHEVGREADFFDLDSARLLKANTHIVPDSAHLHANGRETKAHLLIAFKFAPKGFVPKYKRSPVQLGTTELDIRAMEANQQAHAYAVLPEHTKILSFEPHLHAPGMRMCMEAIWGAQIQTLNCAGYDHSWVRGYNYDDDHAPLLPKGTIIHIIGYMDNSPTNKNVPDPRNWQGSGNRSVANMLLDLGNKVSLTEEQFQEEMAKRRERLKLTRNTFTVGCPLCTVSAASATRKTQQQQQQP
;
A
#
# COMPACT_ATOMS: atom_id res chain seq x y z
N MET A 1 -47.37 -54.72 9.03
CA MET A 1 -47.69 -55.28 10.36
C MET A 1 -48.08 -54.13 11.28
N ALA A 2 -49.32 -54.12 11.68
CA ALA A 2 -49.96 -53.15 12.56
C ALA A 2 -49.75 -53.53 14.03
N TRP A 3 -49.74 -52.57 14.95
CA TRP A 3 -50.30 -52.65 16.28
C TRP A 3 -50.18 -51.28 16.96
N LYS A 4 -51.26 -50.62 17.17
CA LYS A 4 -52.31 -50.54 18.17
C LYS A 4 -51.99 -49.55 19.33
N ARG A 5 -52.86 -48.57 19.35
CA ARG A 5 -53.39 -47.66 20.36
C ARG A 5 -53.32 -48.13 21.83
N GLY A 6 -53.09 -47.18 22.74
CA GLY A 6 -53.42 -47.24 24.16
C GLY A 6 -53.73 -45.86 24.70
N CYS A 7 -54.99 -45.62 24.98
CA CYS A 7 -55.62 -44.43 25.58
C CYS A 7 -55.72 -44.64 27.11
N ARG A 8 -55.53 -43.57 27.91
CA ARG A 8 -56.13 -43.32 29.24
C ARG A 8 -55.31 -42.24 29.96
N SER A 9 -55.77 -41.25 30.56
CA SER A 9 -56.92 -40.80 31.26
C SER A 9 -56.48 -39.56 32.04
N SER A 10 -57.32 -38.59 32.05
CA SER A 10 -57.24 -37.27 32.71
C SER A 10 -57.02 -37.31 34.21
N LEU A 11 -56.20 -36.41 34.74
CA LEU A 11 -56.34 -35.85 36.08
C LEU A 11 -56.10 -34.34 36.04
N LEU A 12 -57.17 -33.59 36.24
CA LEU A 12 -57.22 -32.13 36.41
C LEU A 12 -56.73 -31.79 37.82
N VAL A 13 -55.69 -30.99 37.92
CA VAL A 13 -55.27 -30.32 39.15
C VAL A 13 -55.38 -28.78 38.86
N PRO A 14 -56.14 -28.01 39.61
CA PRO A 14 -56.17 -26.58 39.39
C PRO A 14 -55.00 -25.90 40.08
N THR A 15 -54.03 -25.40 39.30
CA THR A 15 -52.93 -24.60 39.80
C THR A 15 -53.34 -23.12 39.79
N LEU A 16 -53.32 -22.55 40.95
CA LEU A 16 -53.55 -21.13 41.24
C LEU A 16 -52.42 -20.31 40.58
N VAL A 17 -52.74 -19.51 39.55
CA VAL A 17 -51.77 -18.60 38.94
C VAL A 17 -51.73 -17.30 39.72
N LEU A 18 -50.71 -17.13 40.54
CA LEU A 18 -50.42 -15.88 41.21
C LEU A 18 -49.72 -14.98 40.19
N GLY A 19 -50.43 -13.98 39.65
CA GLY A 19 -49.88 -13.01 38.68
C GLY A 19 -48.87 -12.09 39.32
N LEU A 20 -47.58 -12.35 39.07
CA LEU A 20 -46.50 -11.37 39.26
C LEU A 20 -46.51 -10.42 38.07
N MET A 21 -47.02 -9.20 38.25
CA MET A 21 -46.83 -8.11 37.31
C MET A 21 -45.33 -7.71 37.40
N VAL A 22 -44.56 -8.19 36.46
CA VAL A 22 -43.20 -7.66 36.21
C VAL A 22 -43.36 -6.39 35.40
N SER A 23 -43.19 -5.24 36.04
CA SER A 23 -43.08 -3.95 35.37
C SER A 23 -41.78 -4.01 34.57
N VAL A 24 -41.87 -4.21 33.25
CA VAL A 24 -40.76 -4.00 32.31
C VAL A 24 -40.56 -2.49 32.24
N THR A 25 -39.62 -1.99 33.03
CA THR A 25 -39.03 -0.67 32.78
C THR A 25 -38.24 -0.81 31.48
N GLU A 26 -38.82 -0.31 30.38
CA GLU A 26 -38.02 0.02 29.19
C GLU A 26 -36.92 0.96 29.65
N ALA A 27 -35.72 0.40 29.78
CA ALA A 27 -34.50 1.19 29.82
C ALA A 27 -34.42 1.87 28.45
N GLY A 28 -34.98 3.07 28.37
CA GLY A 28 -34.73 3.94 27.24
C GLY A 28 -33.23 4.05 27.04
N GLN A 29 -32.72 3.40 26.02
CA GLN A 29 -31.42 3.73 25.50
C GLN A 29 -31.47 5.21 25.15
N SER A 30 -30.88 6.03 26.01
CA SER A 30 -30.55 7.42 25.73
C SER A 30 -29.69 7.39 24.48
N ALA A 31 -30.30 7.57 23.32
CA ALA A 31 -29.62 7.97 22.11
C ALA A 31 -28.89 9.26 22.52
N ALA A 32 -27.59 9.18 22.69
CA ALA A 32 -26.77 10.36 22.82
C ALA A 32 -27.19 11.32 21.73
N ALA A 33 -27.67 12.52 22.11
CA ALA A 33 -28.07 13.59 21.22
C ALA A 33 -26.86 14.06 20.40
N GLY A 34 -26.46 13.25 19.43
CA GLY A 34 -25.53 13.62 18.38
C GLY A 34 -26.31 14.53 17.44
N GLY A 35 -26.06 15.85 17.51
CA GLY A 35 -26.62 16.80 16.55
C GLY A 35 -26.43 16.28 15.13
N ASP A 36 -27.34 16.65 14.21
CA ASP A 36 -27.36 16.20 12.82
C ASP A 36 -25.95 16.32 12.20
N ILE A 37 -25.49 15.24 11.57
CA ILE A 37 -24.21 15.24 10.85
C ILE A 37 -24.35 16.12 9.62
N THR A 38 -23.47 17.10 9.47
CA THR A 38 -23.51 18.06 8.37
C THR A 38 -22.22 18.03 7.56
N PHE A 39 -22.33 18.45 6.29
CA PHE A 39 -21.17 18.53 5.41
C PHE A 39 -20.08 19.46 5.99
N THR A 40 -20.45 20.67 6.39
CA THR A 40 -19.46 21.70 6.80
C THR A 40 -18.70 21.30 8.05
N ARG A 41 -19.37 20.74 9.06
CA ARG A 41 -18.76 20.43 10.34
C ARG A 41 -18.07 19.05 10.35
N ASP A 42 -18.69 18.05 9.71
CA ASP A 42 -18.30 16.64 9.92
C ASP A 42 -17.65 16.02 8.69
N ILE A 43 -18.13 16.32 7.48
CA ILE A 43 -17.72 15.65 6.26
C ILE A 43 -16.55 16.37 5.55
N ALA A 44 -16.61 17.69 5.44
CA ALA A 44 -15.57 18.46 4.77
C ALA A 44 -14.18 18.25 5.37
N PRO A 45 -13.98 18.18 6.71
CA PRO A 45 -12.67 17.87 7.29
C PRO A 45 -12.15 16.48 6.89
N ILE A 46 -13.03 15.48 6.84
CA ILE A 46 -12.67 14.12 6.41
C ILE A 46 -12.22 14.13 4.94
N LEU A 47 -13.01 14.77 4.07
CA LEU A 47 -12.68 14.85 2.64
C LEU A 47 -11.37 15.60 2.40
N GLN A 48 -11.13 16.69 3.12
CA GLN A 48 -9.88 17.45 3.04
C GLN A 48 -8.65 16.61 3.39
N ARG A 49 -8.74 15.81 4.43
CA ARG A 49 -7.62 14.97 4.87
C ARG A 49 -7.38 13.79 3.92
N SER A 50 -8.45 13.08 3.54
CA SER A 50 -8.36 11.73 2.99
C SER A 50 -8.67 11.62 1.49
N CYS A 51 -9.32 12.63 0.89
CA CYS A 51 -9.85 12.52 -0.47
C CYS A 51 -9.34 13.61 -1.42
N GLN A 52 -9.27 14.86 -0.97
CA GLN A 52 -9.01 16.01 -1.83
C GLN A 52 -7.60 16.06 -2.42
N LYS A 53 -6.65 15.28 -1.89
CA LYS A 53 -5.33 15.14 -2.52
C LYS A 53 -5.45 14.67 -3.98
N CYS A 54 -6.38 13.75 -4.25
CA CYS A 54 -6.65 13.21 -5.58
C CYS A 54 -7.92 13.80 -6.22
N HIS A 55 -9.00 13.99 -5.42
CA HIS A 55 -10.30 14.47 -5.88
C HIS A 55 -10.40 16.00 -5.82
N ARG A 56 -9.72 16.66 -6.75
CA ARG A 56 -9.67 18.11 -6.93
C ARG A 56 -9.52 18.47 -8.39
N PRO A 57 -9.77 19.73 -8.80
CA PRO A 57 -9.35 20.20 -10.12
C PRO A 57 -7.87 19.88 -10.36
N ASP A 58 -7.54 19.41 -11.55
CA ASP A 58 -6.19 18.97 -11.95
C ASP A 58 -5.60 17.78 -11.14
N GLY A 59 -6.38 17.17 -10.25
CA GLY A 59 -6.03 15.93 -9.58
C GLY A 59 -6.19 14.70 -10.48
N VAL A 60 -5.71 13.54 -10.01
CA VAL A 60 -5.77 12.27 -10.76
C VAL A 60 -7.16 11.63 -10.75
N ALA A 61 -8.05 12.01 -9.82
CA ALA A 61 -9.39 11.43 -9.70
C ALA A 61 -10.41 12.08 -10.66
N PRO A 62 -11.49 11.37 -11.05
CA PRO A 62 -12.40 11.82 -12.10
C PRO A 62 -13.31 13.00 -11.71
N MET A 63 -13.54 13.24 -10.42
CA MET A 63 -14.40 14.32 -9.92
C MET A 63 -13.73 15.09 -8.80
N SER A 64 -14.11 16.37 -8.65
CA SER A 64 -13.73 17.19 -7.51
C SER A 64 -14.61 16.90 -6.29
N LEU A 65 -14.02 16.92 -5.11
CA LEU A 65 -14.69 16.81 -3.81
C LEU A 65 -14.34 18.00 -2.91
N ILE A 66 -14.24 19.21 -3.48
CA ILE A 66 -13.85 20.43 -2.76
C ILE A 66 -15.08 21.09 -2.14
N THR A 67 -16.12 21.34 -2.93
CA THR A 67 -17.33 22.06 -2.49
C THR A 67 -18.48 21.12 -2.18
N TYR A 68 -19.44 21.60 -1.41
CA TYR A 68 -20.68 20.84 -1.12
C TYR A 68 -21.41 20.45 -2.39
N GLU A 69 -21.50 21.35 -3.35
CA GLU A 69 -22.18 21.17 -4.63
C GLU A 69 -21.52 20.07 -5.47
N GLU A 70 -20.20 19.98 -5.41
CA GLU A 70 -19.43 18.93 -6.10
C GLU A 70 -19.55 17.56 -5.38
N VAL A 71 -19.63 17.54 -4.06
CA VAL A 71 -19.64 16.31 -3.25
C VAL A 71 -21.02 15.66 -3.19
N ARG A 72 -22.08 16.48 -3.01
CA ARG A 72 -23.45 16.01 -2.81
C ARG A 72 -23.92 14.95 -3.83
N PRO A 73 -23.71 15.13 -5.14
CA PRO A 73 -24.15 14.14 -6.14
C PRO A 73 -23.50 12.76 -5.96
N TRP A 74 -22.33 12.71 -5.32
CA TRP A 74 -21.53 11.50 -5.12
C TRP A 74 -21.72 10.84 -3.75
N ALA A 75 -22.55 11.40 -2.87
CA ALA A 75 -22.69 10.97 -1.48
C ALA A 75 -22.92 9.44 -1.33
N ARG A 76 -23.82 8.87 -2.15
CA ARG A 76 -24.08 7.43 -2.16
C ARG A 76 -22.84 6.62 -2.59
N ALA A 77 -22.16 7.06 -3.64
CA ALA A 77 -20.95 6.40 -4.11
C ALA A 77 -19.83 6.49 -3.09
N ILE A 78 -19.64 7.65 -2.44
CA ILE A 78 -18.68 7.85 -1.36
C ILE A 78 -18.98 6.88 -0.22
N LYS A 79 -20.23 6.83 0.27
CA LYS A 79 -20.66 5.86 1.30
C LYS A 79 -20.28 4.43 0.90
N THR A 80 -20.66 4.00 -0.30
CA THR A 80 -20.42 2.64 -0.77
C THR A 80 -18.91 2.33 -0.82
N ARG A 81 -18.12 3.23 -1.40
CA ARG A 81 -16.68 3.01 -1.56
C ARG A 81 -15.90 3.06 -0.26
N THR A 82 -16.28 3.93 0.69
CA THR A 82 -15.61 4.04 1.99
C THR A 82 -15.93 2.89 2.94
N SER A 83 -17.03 2.17 2.73
CA SER A 83 -17.44 1.03 3.55
C SER A 83 -17.03 -0.35 3.02
N MET A 84 -16.27 -0.42 1.91
CA MET A 84 -15.91 -1.69 1.29
C MET A 84 -14.91 -2.54 2.08
N GLY A 85 -14.19 -1.95 3.02
CA GLY A 85 -13.04 -2.59 3.67
C GLY A 85 -11.79 -2.63 2.78
N PRO A 86 -10.69 -3.26 3.22
CA PRO A 86 -9.38 -3.21 2.57
C PRO A 86 -9.31 -4.12 1.33
N ARG A 87 -10.00 -3.76 0.28
CA ARG A 87 -10.05 -4.50 -0.99
C ARG A 87 -10.13 -3.56 -2.20
N ALA A 88 -9.90 -4.10 -3.39
CA ALA A 88 -9.95 -3.36 -4.65
C ALA A 88 -11.22 -2.48 -4.74
N GLY A 89 -11.02 -1.24 -5.14
CA GLY A 89 -12.08 -0.24 -5.29
C GLY A 89 -12.51 0.48 -4.02
N VAL A 90 -11.91 0.22 -2.85
CA VAL A 90 -12.13 1.03 -1.64
C VAL A 90 -11.60 2.45 -1.83
N MET A 91 -12.24 3.41 -1.18
CA MET A 91 -11.78 4.80 -1.12
C MET A 91 -11.70 5.30 0.32
N PRO A 92 -10.61 5.98 0.71
CA PRO A 92 -9.38 6.14 -0.08
C PRO A 92 -8.74 4.80 -0.43
N PRO A 93 -7.88 4.72 -1.48
CA PRO A 93 -7.22 3.47 -1.87
C PRO A 93 -6.11 3.13 -0.86
N TRP A 94 -6.53 2.57 0.26
CA TRP A 94 -5.69 2.14 1.37
C TRP A 94 -6.16 0.76 1.81
N TYR A 95 -5.31 -0.24 1.65
CA TYR A 95 -5.74 -1.63 1.75
C TYR A 95 -5.19 -2.35 2.98
N ILE A 96 -4.47 -1.66 3.89
CA ILE A 96 -4.00 -2.22 5.16
C ILE A 96 -5.20 -2.67 6.00
N GLU A 97 -5.13 -3.89 6.54
CA GLU A 97 -6.12 -4.43 7.45
C GLU A 97 -5.93 -3.86 8.85
N LYS A 98 -6.92 -3.08 9.31
CA LYS A 98 -6.83 -2.23 10.51
C LYS A 98 -6.55 -2.96 11.82
N THR A 99 -6.82 -4.25 11.91
CA THR A 99 -6.70 -5.02 13.16
C THR A 99 -5.52 -5.98 13.17
N ILE A 100 -4.68 -5.95 12.13
CA ILE A 100 -3.58 -6.89 11.95
C ILE A 100 -2.25 -6.15 11.91
N GLY A 101 -1.35 -6.51 12.82
CA GLY A 101 0.02 -6.05 12.82
C GLY A 101 0.20 -4.55 13.10
N ILE A 102 1.15 -3.94 12.42
CA ILE A 102 1.55 -2.55 12.60
C ILE A 102 0.53 -1.63 11.93
N GLN A 103 0.07 -0.59 12.65
CA GLN A 103 -0.94 0.36 12.19
C GLN A 103 -0.40 1.80 12.09
N HIS A 104 0.90 1.97 12.15
CA HIS A 104 1.57 3.28 12.15
C HIS A 104 2.32 3.51 10.84
N PHE A 105 1.71 4.32 9.98
CA PHE A 105 2.24 4.62 8.65
C PHE A 105 2.34 6.11 8.40
N LYS A 106 3.36 6.53 7.65
CA LYS A 106 3.51 7.89 7.16
C LYS A 106 2.40 8.20 6.15
N ASN A 107 1.77 9.37 6.28
CA ASN A 107 0.74 9.86 5.33
C ASN A 107 -0.46 8.92 5.13
N ASP A 108 -0.90 8.25 6.18
CA ASP A 108 -2.07 7.38 6.16
C ASP A 108 -3.36 8.17 5.87
N PRO A 109 -4.04 7.93 4.72
CA PRO A 109 -5.30 8.56 4.38
C PRO A 109 -6.52 7.77 4.88
N SER A 110 -6.34 6.65 5.57
CA SER A 110 -7.44 5.77 5.96
C SER A 110 -8.48 6.50 6.82
N LEU A 111 -9.69 5.99 6.78
CA LEU A 111 -10.78 6.50 7.59
C LEU A 111 -10.92 5.66 8.86
N SER A 112 -11.20 6.28 9.99
CA SER A 112 -11.65 5.58 11.17
C SER A 112 -13.04 4.99 10.95
N ASP A 113 -13.44 4.06 11.81
CA ASP A 113 -14.79 3.48 11.74
C ASP A 113 -15.87 4.52 12.05
N ASP A 114 -15.58 5.47 12.96
CA ASP A 114 -16.45 6.62 13.23
C ASP A 114 -16.61 7.54 12.01
N GLU A 115 -15.52 7.84 11.30
CA GLU A 115 -15.59 8.66 10.07
C GLU A 115 -16.36 7.97 8.96
N THR A 116 -16.17 6.66 8.79
CA THR A 116 -16.95 5.85 7.83
C THR A 116 -18.43 5.86 8.20
N ALA A 117 -18.75 5.73 9.49
CA ALA A 117 -20.12 5.80 9.98
C ALA A 117 -20.73 7.21 9.82
N LYS A 118 -19.96 8.28 10.03
CA LYS A 118 -20.39 9.68 9.76
C LYS A 118 -20.74 9.90 8.30
N ILE A 119 -19.90 9.44 7.39
CA ILE A 119 -20.14 9.52 5.94
C ILE A 119 -21.43 8.78 5.59
N ALA A 120 -21.63 7.57 6.13
CA ALA A 120 -22.82 6.78 5.86
C ALA A 120 -24.10 7.48 6.35
N ARG A 121 -24.09 7.94 7.60
CA ARG A 121 -25.23 8.67 8.18
C ARG A 121 -25.56 9.95 7.42
N TRP A 122 -24.55 10.73 7.05
CA TRP A 122 -24.72 11.94 6.25
C TRP A 122 -25.37 11.65 4.89
N ALA A 123 -24.88 10.61 4.19
CA ALA A 123 -25.45 10.21 2.90
C ALA A 123 -26.90 9.74 3.02
N ASP A 124 -27.26 9.05 4.11
CA ASP A 124 -28.59 8.50 4.33
C ASP A 124 -29.60 9.56 4.83
N SER A 125 -29.13 10.62 5.51
CA SER A 125 -29.99 11.68 6.05
C SER A 125 -30.29 12.80 5.04
N GLY A 126 -30.03 12.60 3.75
CA GLY A 126 -30.30 13.60 2.72
C GLY A 126 -29.21 14.65 2.51
N THR A 127 -28.01 14.35 2.99
CA THR A 127 -26.80 15.17 2.77
C THR A 127 -26.92 16.62 3.27
N PRO A 128 -27.29 16.89 4.54
CA PRO A 128 -27.44 18.25 5.03
C PRO A 128 -26.13 19.03 4.92
N ARG A 129 -26.24 20.31 4.46
CA ARG A 129 -25.08 21.17 4.24
C ARG A 129 -24.44 21.63 5.56
N GLY A 130 -25.27 22.11 6.48
CA GLY A 130 -24.83 22.73 7.72
C GLY A 130 -24.47 24.20 7.57
N ASP A 131 -24.06 24.83 8.67
CA ASP A 131 -23.68 26.22 8.72
C ASP A 131 -22.27 26.43 8.14
N LEU A 132 -22.11 27.44 7.28
CA LEU A 132 -20.85 27.80 6.65
C LEU A 132 -19.77 28.25 7.67
N ALA A 133 -20.19 28.74 8.84
CA ALA A 133 -19.27 29.09 9.91
C ALA A 133 -18.44 27.89 10.42
N HIS A 134 -18.92 26.66 10.20
CA HIS A 134 -18.21 25.44 10.58
C HIS A 134 -17.34 24.85 9.45
N LEU A 135 -17.36 25.47 8.25
CA LEU A 135 -16.53 24.96 7.14
C LEU A 135 -15.05 25.22 7.45
N PRO A 136 -14.20 24.18 7.40
CA PRO A 136 -12.77 24.38 7.60
C PRO A 136 -12.20 25.26 6.48
N PRO A 137 -11.11 26.00 6.74
CA PRO A 137 -10.42 26.75 5.71
C PRO A 137 -10.07 25.88 4.52
N ALA A 138 -10.24 26.39 3.32
CA ALA A 138 -9.88 25.67 2.10
C ALA A 138 -8.38 25.34 2.12
N ARG A 139 -8.04 24.10 1.75
CA ARG A 139 -6.63 23.74 1.57
C ARG A 139 -6.09 24.38 0.29
N THR A 140 -4.91 24.93 0.40
CA THR A 140 -4.12 25.26 -0.77
C THR A 140 -3.42 23.98 -1.27
N TRP A 141 -3.52 23.73 -2.54
CA TRP A 141 -2.84 22.64 -3.19
C TRP A 141 -1.71 23.20 -4.03
N ASP A 142 -0.57 22.54 -3.96
CA ASP A 142 0.49 22.87 -4.90
C ASP A 142 -0.01 22.67 -6.32
N ASP A 143 0.41 23.57 -7.19
CA ASP A 143 0.15 23.49 -8.61
C ASP A 143 0.63 22.12 -9.13
N SER A 144 -0.22 21.41 -9.88
CA SER A 144 0.13 20.11 -10.47
C SER A 144 1.33 20.22 -11.44
N SER A 145 1.64 21.42 -11.92
CA SER A 145 2.87 21.69 -12.68
C SER A 145 4.12 21.66 -11.80
N LYS A 146 3.98 21.84 -10.47
CA LYS A 146 5.09 21.78 -9.53
C LYS A 146 5.37 20.35 -9.09
N TRP A 147 6.63 20.06 -8.86
CA TRP A 147 7.07 18.78 -8.36
C TRP A 147 6.74 18.63 -6.87
N ALA A 148 6.19 17.48 -6.48
CA ALA A 148 5.92 17.18 -5.07
C ALA A 148 7.22 17.05 -4.25
N ILE A 149 8.32 16.68 -4.92
CA ILE A 149 9.67 16.63 -4.32
C ILE A 149 10.34 18.03 -4.18
N GLY A 150 9.60 19.10 -4.42
CA GLY A 150 10.15 20.44 -4.52
C GLY A 150 10.89 20.68 -5.84
N THR A 151 11.78 21.67 -5.89
CA THR A 151 12.59 21.89 -7.09
C THR A 151 13.53 20.71 -7.31
N PRO A 152 13.40 19.94 -8.41
CA PRO A 152 14.33 18.85 -8.71
C PRO A 152 15.74 19.34 -8.98
N ASP A 153 16.71 18.52 -8.63
CA ASP A 153 18.12 18.77 -8.97
C ASP A 153 18.49 18.20 -10.35
N LEU A 154 17.71 17.21 -10.82
CA LEU A 154 17.84 16.61 -12.14
C LEU A 154 16.46 16.20 -12.65
N ILE A 155 16.21 16.45 -13.95
CA ILE A 155 15.05 15.92 -14.67
C ILE A 155 15.56 15.24 -15.93
N VAL A 156 15.18 13.97 -16.11
CA VAL A 156 15.47 13.19 -17.31
C VAL A 156 14.18 12.91 -18.04
N LYS A 157 14.19 13.17 -19.36
CA LYS A 157 13.05 12.93 -20.24
C LYS A 157 13.24 11.61 -20.97
N THR A 158 12.26 10.70 -20.90
CA THR A 158 12.28 9.46 -21.69
C THR A 158 11.99 9.74 -23.17
N PRO A 159 12.35 8.82 -24.08
CA PRO A 159 11.87 8.86 -25.44
C PRO A 159 10.35 8.91 -25.51
N GLN A 160 9.84 9.51 -26.59
CA GLN A 160 8.40 9.63 -26.83
C GLN A 160 7.83 8.31 -27.31
N VAL A 161 6.70 7.90 -26.76
CA VAL A 161 5.87 6.81 -27.25
C VAL A 161 4.64 7.35 -27.95
N VAL A 162 4.06 6.58 -28.86
CA VAL A 162 2.80 6.89 -29.52
C VAL A 162 1.83 5.74 -29.30
N MET A 163 0.71 6.03 -28.65
CA MET A 163 -0.35 5.06 -28.41
C MET A 163 -1.55 5.38 -29.29
N LYS A 164 -2.04 4.40 -30.07
CA LYS A 164 -3.23 4.57 -30.91
C LYS A 164 -4.49 4.69 -30.08
N ALA A 165 -5.52 5.33 -30.61
CA ALA A 165 -6.81 5.50 -29.95
C ALA A 165 -7.44 4.18 -29.50
N VAL A 166 -7.31 3.14 -30.29
CA VAL A 166 -7.75 1.78 -29.98
C VAL A 166 -6.61 0.83 -30.31
N ALA A 167 -6.07 0.19 -29.31
CA ALA A 167 -5.01 -0.79 -29.44
C ALA A 167 -5.08 -1.75 -28.24
N PRO A 168 -4.60 -2.99 -28.36
CA PRO A 168 -4.37 -3.83 -27.19
C PRO A 168 -3.28 -3.21 -26.34
N ASP A 169 -3.25 -3.59 -25.05
CA ASP A 169 -2.18 -3.20 -24.14
C ASP A 169 -0.82 -3.58 -24.71
N TRP A 170 0.10 -2.65 -24.63
CA TRP A 170 1.47 -2.86 -25.07
C TRP A 170 2.39 -3.07 -23.89
N TRP A 171 3.24 -4.07 -24.00
CA TRP A 171 4.24 -4.42 -23.01
C TRP A 171 5.60 -4.51 -23.70
N GLY A 172 6.59 -3.83 -23.16
CA GLY A 172 7.91 -3.86 -23.73
C GLY A 172 8.89 -2.91 -23.07
N GLU A 173 10.06 -2.83 -23.67
CA GLU A 173 11.14 -1.94 -23.29
C GLU A 173 11.05 -0.64 -24.07
N ILE A 174 11.36 0.47 -23.42
CA ILE A 174 11.55 1.76 -24.07
C ILE A 174 13.05 2.02 -24.14
N GLU A 175 13.50 2.66 -25.19
CA GLU A 175 14.91 3.01 -25.37
C GLU A 175 15.48 3.73 -24.15
N SER A 176 16.67 3.31 -23.74
CA SER A 176 17.37 3.91 -22.60
C SER A 176 17.84 5.34 -22.88
N VAL A 177 17.94 6.14 -21.82
CA VAL A 177 18.37 7.54 -21.94
C VAL A 177 19.41 7.87 -20.89
N ALA A 178 20.48 8.57 -21.28
CA ALA A 178 21.53 8.99 -20.35
C ALA A 178 20.98 9.93 -19.27
N THR A 179 21.39 9.70 -18.03
CA THR A 179 21.04 10.60 -16.92
C THR A 179 21.76 11.95 -16.99
N GLY A 180 22.91 11.99 -17.64
CA GLY A 180 23.78 13.17 -17.67
C GLY A 180 24.53 13.43 -16.37
N VAL A 181 24.43 12.56 -15.38
CA VAL A 181 25.15 12.69 -14.09
C VAL A 181 26.60 12.28 -14.27
N THR A 182 27.53 13.15 -13.89
CA THR A 182 28.99 12.96 -14.04
C THR A 182 29.69 12.57 -12.75
N GLU A 183 28.99 12.59 -11.62
CA GLU A 183 29.48 12.19 -10.31
C GLU A 183 28.41 11.40 -9.56
N ASP A 184 28.84 10.50 -8.66
CA ASP A 184 27.93 9.74 -7.80
C ASP A 184 27.11 10.68 -6.90
N ARG A 185 25.79 10.51 -6.88
CA ARG A 185 24.87 11.30 -6.08
C ARG A 185 23.90 10.41 -5.30
N TYR A 186 23.67 10.75 -4.05
CA TYR A 186 22.59 10.12 -3.29
C TYR A 186 21.27 10.86 -3.50
N VAL A 187 20.22 10.11 -3.75
CA VAL A 187 18.86 10.58 -4.07
C VAL A 187 17.95 10.41 -2.86
N THR A 188 17.31 11.48 -2.45
CA THR A 188 16.36 11.51 -1.32
C THR A 188 14.90 11.47 -1.76
N ALA A 189 14.63 11.76 -3.03
CA ALA A 189 13.29 11.61 -3.59
C ALA A 189 13.35 11.45 -5.11
N VAL A 190 12.35 10.75 -5.64
CA VAL A 190 12.11 10.60 -7.07
C VAL A 190 10.64 10.84 -7.37
N GLU A 191 10.34 11.49 -8.48
CA GLU A 191 8.98 11.71 -8.96
C GLU A 191 8.92 11.48 -10.46
N VAL A 192 7.91 10.73 -10.92
CA VAL A 192 7.70 10.43 -12.32
C VAL A 192 6.38 11.06 -12.76
N LYS A 193 6.43 11.86 -13.83
CA LYS A 193 5.25 12.48 -14.44
C LYS A 193 5.12 12.10 -15.90
N GLU A 194 3.94 11.67 -16.30
CA GLU A 194 3.60 11.57 -17.71
C GLU A 194 3.25 12.94 -18.27
N VAL A 195 3.88 13.29 -19.38
CA VAL A 195 3.53 14.45 -20.22
C VAL A 195 3.03 13.93 -21.55
N ASN A 196 1.85 14.37 -21.96
CA ASN A 196 1.23 13.97 -23.22
C ASN A 196 0.63 15.18 -23.95
N ASP A 197 0.24 14.97 -25.21
CA ASP A 197 -0.31 16.01 -26.10
C ASP A 197 -1.83 16.22 -25.98
N LEU A 198 -2.45 15.63 -24.95
CA LEU A 198 -3.85 15.87 -24.67
C LEU A 198 -4.07 17.25 -24.04
N PRO A 199 -5.17 17.93 -24.38
CA PRO A 199 -5.50 19.21 -23.79
C PRO A 199 -5.63 19.13 -22.26
N ALA A 200 -5.33 20.23 -21.58
CA ALA A 200 -5.54 20.34 -20.15
C ALA A 200 -6.98 19.91 -19.80
N ARG A 201 -7.13 19.19 -18.69
CA ARG A 201 -8.38 18.56 -18.30
C ARG A 201 -9.49 19.58 -18.07
N SER A 202 -10.53 19.52 -18.86
CA SER A 202 -11.82 20.16 -18.57
C SER A 202 -12.79 19.10 -18.02
N GLY A 203 -12.90 18.94 -16.71
CA GLY A 203 -13.93 18.08 -16.10
C GLY A 203 -13.65 16.56 -16.12
N ALA A 204 -14.67 15.77 -16.13
CA ALA A 204 -14.84 14.37 -15.74
C ALA A 204 -14.07 13.26 -16.51
N GLY A 205 -12.82 13.43 -16.88
CA GLY A 205 -12.02 12.32 -17.44
C GLY A 205 -11.52 11.36 -16.34
N THR A 206 -11.49 10.07 -16.60
CA THR A 206 -10.84 9.07 -15.73
C THR A 206 -9.32 9.10 -15.91
N VAL A 207 -8.58 8.50 -14.98
CA VAL A 207 -7.13 8.30 -15.11
C VAL A 207 -6.80 7.57 -16.40
N GLY A 208 -7.48 6.46 -16.71
CA GLY A 208 -7.30 5.70 -17.95
C GLY A 208 -7.75 6.43 -19.22
N GLY A 209 -8.53 7.50 -19.10
CA GLY A 209 -8.87 8.38 -20.24
C GLY A 209 -7.87 9.51 -20.47
N ARG A 210 -6.86 9.66 -19.60
CA ARG A 210 -5.85 10.71 -19.70
C ARG A 210 -4.44 10.18 -19.96
N TYR A 211 -4.01 9.18 -19.20
CA TYR A 211 -2.65 8.66 -19.23
C TYR A 211 -2.57 7.40 -20.09
N VAL A 212 -1.45 7.21 -20.73
CA VAL A 212 -1.15 6.00 -21.51
C VAL A 212 -0.15 5.09 -20.81
N PHE A 213 0.72 5.63 -19.92
CA PHE A 213 1.59 4.82 -19.10
C PHE A 213 0.80 4.29 -17.90
N HIS A 214 0.59 2.97 -17.85
CA HIS A 214 -0.03 2.31 -16.69
C HIS A 214 1.00 2.07 -15.60
N HIS A 215 2.13 1.44 -15.94
CA HIS A 215 3.28 1.32 -15.05
C HIS A 215 4.60 1.25 -15.82
N LEU A 216 5.69 1.48 -15.08
CA LEU A 216 7.05 1.34 -15.57
C LEU A 216 7.93 0.73 -14.49
N VAL A 217 8.50 -0.45 -14.76
CA VAL A 217 9.65 -0.98 -14.03
C VAL A 217 10.91 -0.40 -14.66
N TRP A 218 11.78 0.18 -13.85
CA TRP A 218 12.94 0.88 -14.33
C TRP A 218 14.11 0.86 -13.34
N ASN A 219 15.29 1.04 -13.87
CA ASN A 219 16.53 1.14 -13.11
C ASN A 219 17.45 2.21 -13.71
N THR A 220 18.52 2.51 -13.02
CA THR A 220 19.66 3.24 -13.58
C THR A 220 20.89 2.34 -13.54
N ARG A 221 21.62 2.25 -14.65
CA ARG A 221 22.84 1.45 -14.77
C ARG A 221 23.87 2.13 -15.65
N VAL A 222 25.14 1.79 -15.41
CA VAL A 222 26.22 2.15 -16.34
C VAL A 222 26.00 1.31 -17.61
N PRO A 223 26.04 1.89 -18.80
CA PRO A 223 25.97 1.13 -20.04
C PRO A 223 27.09 0.08 -20.09
N ASP A 224 26.70 -1.18 -20.20
CA ASP A 224 27.59 -2.29 -20.43
C ASP A 224 26.94 -3.17 -21.50
N ASP A 225 27.65 -3.46 -22.58
CA ASP A 225 27.14 -4.18 -23.73
C ASP A 225 26.80 -5.65 -23.44
N ASN A 226 27.14 -6.16 -22.26
CA ASN A 226 26.98 -7.57 -21.87
C ASN A 226 26.07 -7.81 -20.64
N ALA A 227 25.48 -6.79 -20.03
CA ALA A 227 24.70 -6.98 -18.83
C ALA A 227 23.27 -7.49 -19.15
N SER A 228 23.06 -8.78 -19.00
CA SER A 228 21.71 -9.34 -18.80
C SER A 228 21.16 -8.82 -17.49
N ILE A 229 19.94 -8.24 -17.49
CA ILE A 229 19.33 -7.73 -16.28
C ILE A 229 18.35 -8.77 -15.76
N ASP A 230 18.72 -9.37 -14.65
CA ASP A 230 17.74 -9.99 -13.75
C ASP A 230 17.23 -8.91 -12.79
N PRO A 231 15.95 -8.50 -12.84
CA PRO A 231 15.38 -7.53 -11.89
C PRO A 231 15.50 -8.00 -10.44
N ALA A 232 15.58 -9.32 -10.23
CA ALA A 232 15.73 -9.94 -8.92
C ALA A 232 17.18 -9.89 -8.39
N ALA A 233 18.18 -9.79 -9.29
CA ALA A 233 19.58 -9.71 -8.93
C ALA A 233 20.30 -8.63 -9.76
N PRO A 234 20.02 -7.33 -9.48
CA PRO A 234 20.64 -6.25 -10.23
C PRO A 234 22.17 -6.31 -10.08
N GLY A 235 22.86 -6.31 -11.21
CA GLY A 235 24.32 -6.37 -11.27
C GLY A 235 25.00 -5.18 -10.57
N GLU A 236 26.29 -5.30 -10.35
CA GLU A 236 27.11 -4.21 -9.80
C GLU A 236 26.99 -2.97 -10.72
N GLY A 237 26.66 -1.83 -10.13
CA GLY A 237 26.43 -0.59 -10.91
C GLY A 237 24.98 -0.30 -11.28
N THR A 238 24.05 -1.18 -10.92
CA THR A 238 22.61 -0.97 -11.14
C THR A 238 21.92 -0.49 -9.87
N THR A 239 21.07 0.53 -9.99
CA THR A 239 20.16 0.95 -8.93
C THR A 239 18.72 0.79 -9.42
N THR A 240 17.95 -0.05 -8.74
CA THR A 240 16.50 -0.18 -8.98
C THR A 240 15.75 0.93 -8.27
N TRP A 241 14.74 1.46 -8.92
CA TRP A 241 13.89 2.53 -8.39
C TRP A 241 12.48 2.01 -8.10
N PRO A 242 11.66 2.76 -7.35
CA PRO A 242 10.26 2.41 -7.19
C PRO A 242 9.56 2.27 -8.55
N VAL A 243 8.71 1.27 -8.67
CA VAL A 243 7.90 1.09 -9.88
C VAL A 243 6.97 2.30 -10.02
N HIS A 244 6.97 2.93 -11.20
CA HIS A 244 5.98 3.95 -11.49
C HIS A 244 4.64 3.29 -11.76
N GLU A 245 3.63 3.73 -11.04
CA GLU A 245 2.24 3.31 -11.20
C GLU A 245 1.37 4.53 -11.47
N VAL A 246 0.33 4.37 -12.26
CA VAL A 246 -0.64 5.46 -12.48
C VAL A 246 -1.18 5.93 -11.14
N GLY A 247 -1.07 7.24 -10.88
CA GLY A 247 -1.49 7.85 -9.62
C GLY A 247 -0.48 7.77 -8.48
N ARG A 248 0.66 7.13 -8.67
CA ARG A 248 1.82 7.27 -7.80
C ARG A 248 2.47 8.63 -8.09
N GLU A 249 2.58 9.48 -7.08
CA GLU A 249 3.08 10.84 -7.28
C GLU A 249 4.60 10.91 -7.14
N ALA A 250 5.10 10.65 -5.92
CA ALA A 250 6.52 10.75 -5.59
C ALA A 250 6.90 9.74 -4.53
N ASP A 251 8.16 9.32 -4.58
CA ASP A 251 8.78 8.46 -3.58
C ASP A 251 9.85 9.23 -2.83
N PHE A 252 9.74 9.24 -1.51
CA PHE A 252 10.70 9.87 -0.62
C PHE A 252 11.52 8.81 0.09
N PHE A 253 12.82 9.02 0.16
CA PHE A 253 13.75 8.16 0.89
C PHE A 253 14.27 8.94 2.08
N ASP A 254 14.26 8.32 3.25
CA ASP A 254 14.91 8.93 4.41
C ASP A 254 16.38 9.19 4.09
N LEU A 255 16.93 10.28 4.59
CA LEU A 255 18.29 10.68 4.29
C LEU A 255 19.29 9.53 4.61
N ASP A 256 19.11 8.86 5.75
CA ASP A 256 19.93 7.74 6.19
C ASP A 256 19.82 6.47 5.31
N SER A 257 18.86 6.42 4.37
CA SER A 257 18.62 5.32 3.42
C SER A 257 18.53 5.79 1.97
N ALA A 258 19.06 6.98 1.66
CA ALA A 258 19.09 7.55 0.32
C ALA A 258 19.71 6.59 -0.70
N ARG A 259 19.19 6.60 -1.93
CA ARG A 259 19.61 5.67 -2.99
C ARG A 259 20.74 6.26 -3.83
N LEU A 260 21.69 5.44 -4.20
CA LEU A 260 22.81 5.86 -5.04
C LEU A 260 22.39 5.94 -6.51
N LEU A 261 22.54 7.11 -7.11
CA LEU A 261 22.58 7.32 -8.57
C LEU A 261 24.03 7.45 -8.99
N LYS A 262 24.57 6.42 -9.65
CA LYS A 262 25.95 6.41 -10.10
C LYS A 262 26.17 7.35 -11.28
N ALA A 263 27.40 7.87 -11.38
CA ALA A 263 27.86 8.65 -12.51
C ALA A 263 27.76 7.84 -13.82
N ASN A 264 27.53 8.55 -14.92
CA ASN A 264 27.47 8.02 -16.27
C ASN A 264 26.45 6.89 -16.48
N THR A 265 25.38 6.86 -15.67
CA THR A 265 24.30 5.88 -15.80
C THR A 265 23.27 6.33 -16.84
N HIS A 266 22.56 5.33 -17.37
CA HIS A 266 21.34 5.53 -18.16
C HIS A 266 20.13 5.11 -17.34
N ILE A 267 19.00 5.81 -17.53
CA ILE A 267 17.68 5.28 -17.17
C ILE A 267 17.34 4.20 -18.17
N VAL A 268 16.99 3.03 -17.67
CA VAL A 268 16.59 1.88 -18.47
C VAL A 268 15.17 1.51 -18.07
N PRO A 269 14.19 1.79 -18.94
CA PRO A 269 12.80 1.39 -18.77
C PRO A 269 12.63 -0.09 -19.17
N ASP A 270 12.87 -1.00 -18.24
CA ASP A 270 12.93 -2.45 -18.52
C ASP A 270 11.57 -3.07 -18.87
N SER A 271 10.49 -2.56 -18.29
CA SER A 271 9.14 -3.06 -18.58
C SER A 271 8.14 -1.93 -18.44
N ALA A 272 7.66 -1.44 -19.58
CA ALA A 272 6.59 -0.46 -19.65
C ALA A 272 5.28 -1.14 -20.05
N HIS A 273 4.21 -0.80 -19.35
CA HIS A 273 2.85 -1.16 -19.71
C HIS A 273 2.11 0.10 -20.16
N LEU A 274 1.70 0.08 -21.43
CA LEU A 274 0.94 1.17 -22.04
C LEU A 274 -0.45 0.68 -22.43
N HIS A 275 -1.45 1.52 -22.24
CA HIS A 275 -2.81 1.24 -22.67
C HIS A 275 -3.39 2.37 -23.54
N ALA A 276 -4.34 2.01 -24.39
CA ALA A 276 -5.08 2.98 -25.18
C ALA A 276 -6.04 3.78 -24.29
N ASN A 277 -6.07 5.10 -24.48
CA ASN A 277 -6.93 6.00 -23.72
C ASN A 277 -8.13 6.54 -24.55
N GLY A 278 -8.43 5.90 -25.70
CA GLY A 278 -9.50 6.30 -26.60
C GLY A 278 -9.13 7.40 -27.61
N ARG A 279 -7.86 7.86 -27.61
CA ARG A 279 -7.33 8.86 -28.53
C ARG A 279 -5.91 8.49 -28.95
N GLU A 280 -5.51 8.85 -30.15
CA GLU A 280 -4.08 8.77 -30.49
C GLU A 280 -3.34 9.79 -29.62
N THR A 281 -2.38 9.31 -28.86
CA THR A 281 -1.70 10.11 -27.84
C THR A 281 -0.19 9.93 -27.95
N LYS A 282 0.53 11.03 -27.98
CA LYS A 282 1.99 11.08 -27.88
C LYS A 282 2.35 11.42 -26.45
N ALA A 283 3.13 10.56 -25.81
CA ALA A 283 3.48 10.71 -24.41
C ALA A 283 4.94 10.40 -24.13
N HIS A 284 5.48 10.94 -23.06
CA HIS A 284 6.78 10.61 -22.48
C HIS A 284 6.75 10.80 -20.98
N LEU A 285 7.72 10.23 -20.29
CA LEU A 285 7.87 10.45 -18.85
C LEU A 285 8.97 11.49 -18.60
N LEU A 286 8.71 12.33 -17.61
CA LEU A 286 9.73 13.14 -16.93
C LEU A 286 10.05 12.45 -15.61
N ILE A 287 11.30 12.05 -15.42
CA ILE A 287 11.80 11.42 -14.20
C ILE A 287 12.66 12.44 -13.47
N ALA A 288 12.21 12.88 -12.33
CA ALA A 288 12.84 13.93 -11.54
C ALA A 288 13.48 13.35 -10.27
N PHE A 289 14.67 13.84 -9.94
CA PHE A 289 15.45 13.41 -8.78
C PHE A 289 15.73 14.59 -7.86
N LYS A 290 15.64 14.34 -6.56
CA LYS A 290 16.10 15.22 -5.50
C LYS A 290 17.32 14.61 -4.84
N PHE A 291 18.43 15.37 -4.82
CA PHE A 291 19.69 14.88 -4.28
C PHE A 291 19.88 15.22 -2.80
N ALA A 292 20.58 14.37 -2.10
CA ALA A 292 21.22 14.70 -0.86
C ALA A 292 22.33 15.75 -1.09
N PRO A 293 22.77 16.47 -0.05
CA PRO A 293 23.93 17.35 -0.15
C PRO A 293 25.15 16.66 -0.76
N LYS A 294 25.97 17.41 -1.52
CA LYS A 294 27.17 16.85 -2.13
C LYS A 294 28.12 16.28 -1.07
N GLY A 295 28.67 15.09 -1.32
CA GLY A 295 29.56 14.38 -0.39
C GLY A 295 28.83 13.67 0.76
N PHE A 296 27.50 13.73 0.82
CA PHE A 296 26.71 12.96 1.79
C PHE A 296 26.81 11.47 1.49
N VAL A 297 26.90 10.65 2.54
CA VAL A 297 26.83 9.19 2.48
C VAL A 297 25.77 8.73 3.49
N PRO A 298 24.78 7.92 3.08
CA PRO A 298 23.73 7.47 3.98
C PRO A 298 24.30 6.55 5.07
N LYS A 299 23.68 6.61 6.25
CA LYS A 299 24.07 5.79 7.41
C LYS A 299 23.86 4.30 7.17
N TYR A 300 22.80 3.93 6.46
CA TYR A 300 22.40 2.55 6.25
C TYR A 300 22.62 2.12 4.81
N LYS A 301 22.99 0.85 4.64
CA LYS A 301 23.04 0.21 3.32
C LYS A 301 21.67 -0.36 2.97
N ARG A 302 21.26 -0.24 1.72
CA ARG A 302 20.07 -0.93 1.22
C ARG A 302 20.26 -2.45 1.36
N SER A 303 19.24 -3.14 1.89
CA SER A 303 19.24 -4.60 1.95
C SER A 303 18.97 -5.18 0.56
N PRO A 304 19.79 -6.13 0.06
CA PRO A 304 19.58 -6.79 -1.21
C PRO A 304 18.55 -7.95 -1.13
N VAL A 305 18.08 -8.28 0.06
CA VAL A 305 17.22 -9.46 0.26
C VAL A 305 15.90 -9.28 -0.49
N GLN A 306 15.58 -10.19 -1.39
CA GLN A 306 14.28 -10.27 -2.02
C GLN A 306 13.28 -10.92 -1.05
N LEU A 307 12.13 -10.30 -0.88
CA LEU A 307 11.01 -10.85 -0.08
C LEU A 307 9.90 -11.28 -1.03
N GLY A 308 9.75 -12.59 -1.19
CA GLY A 308 8.76 -13.15 -2.09
C GLY A 308 9.36 -14.16 -3.05
N THR A 309 8.58 -14.57 -4.05
CA THR A 309 8.98 -15.53 -5.08
C THR A 309 8.33 -15.22 -6.42
N THR A 310 9.00 -15.63 -7.49
CA THR A 310 8.44 -15.71 -8.83
C THR A 310 8.07 -17.15 -9.22
N GLU A 311 8.38 -18.13 -8.39
CA GLU A 311 7.99 -19.53 -8.61
C GLU A 311 6.60 -19.78 -8.05
N LEU A 312 5.59 -19.69 -8.92
CA LEU A 312 4.17 -19.77 -8.56
C LEU A 312 3.44 -20.80 -9.41
N ASP A 313 2.54 -21.49 -8.76
CA ASP A 313 1.59 -22.44 -9.38
C ASP A 313 0.16 -22.02 -8.97
N ILE A 314 -0.52 -21.28 -9.84
CA ILE A 314 -1.88 -20.81 -9.60
C ILE A 314 -2.83 -21.60 -10.52
N ARG A 315 -3.63 -22.48 -9.93
CA ARG A 315 -4.51 -23.39 -10.65
C ARG A 315 -5.66 -22.67 -11.32
N ALA A 316 -6.05 -23.19 -12.47
CA ALA A 316 -7.17 -22.71 -13.24
C ALA A 316 -8.50 -22.87 -12.49
N MET A 317 -9.43 -21.97 -12.68
CA MET A 317 -10.81 -22.00 -12.17
C MET A 317 -10.95 -22.07 -10.64
N GLU A 318 -9.89 -21.79 -9.89
CA GLU A 318 -9.86 -21.95 -8.44
C GLU A 318 -9.66 -20.59 -7.74
N ALA A 319 -10.53 -20.31 -6.78
CA ALA A 319 -10.42 -19.16 -5.87
C ALA A 319 -9.66 -19.54 -4.57
N ASN A 320 -9.32 -18.54 -3.76
CA ASN A 320 -8.76 -18.69 -2.41
C ASN A 320 -7.47 -19.55 -2.35
N GLN A 321 -6.65 -19.49 -3.38
CA GLN A 321 -5.36 -20.18 -3.39
C GLN A 321 -4.33 -19.37 -2.59
N GLN A 322 -3.44 -20.04 -1.88
CA GLN A 322 -2.35 -19.42 -1.16
C GLN A 322 -1.02 -19.79 -1.81
N ALA A 323 -0.16 -18.78 -1.95
CA ALA A 323 1.23 -18.94 -2.32
C ALA A 323 2.11 -18.45 -1.17
N HIS A 324 3.23 -19.10 -0.94
CA HIS A 324 4.12 -18.85 0.20
C HIS A 324 5.55 -18.63 -0.28
N ALA A 325 6.24 -17.68 0.32
CA ALA A 325 7.66 -17.46 0.10
C ALA A 325 8.35 -17.19 1.43
N TYR A 326 9.59 -17.67 1.56
CA TYR A 326 10.40 -17.52 2.78
C TYR A 326 11.75 -16.95 2.43
N ALA A 327 12.20 -15.97 3.22
CA ALA A 327 13.55 -15.42 3.11
C ALA A 327 14.17 -15.30 4.50
N VAL A 328 15.43 -15.74 4.64
CA VAL A 328 16.19 -15.55 5.87
C VAL A 328 16.97 -14.23 5.77
N LEU A 329 16.84 -13.37 6.77
CA LEU A 329 17.59 -12.13 6.83
C LEU A 329 19.05 -12.41 7.18
N PRO A 330 20.01 -12.16 6.26
CA PRO A 330 21.44 -12.44 6.51
C PRO A 330 22.09 -11.42 7.45
N GLU A 331 21.44 -10.26 7.64
CA GLU A 331 21.88 -9.15 8.47
C GLU A 331 20.70 -8.62 9.29
N HIS A 332 20.99 -7.87 10.35
CA HIS A 332 19.95 -7.09 11.02
C HIS A 332 19.28 -6.17 10.01
N THR A 333 17.98 -6.10 10.03
CA THR A 333 17.21 -5.43 8.97
C THR A 333 16.14 -4.52 9.57
N LYS A 334 16.07 -3.28 9.07
CA LYS A 334 14.92 -2.39 9.28
C LYS A 334 14.12 -2.35 7.97
N ILE A 335 12.84 -2.75 8.05
CA ILE A 335 11.92 -2.68 6.90
C ILE A 335 11.24 -1.33 6.95
N LEU A 336 11.48 -0.49 5.95
CA LEU A 336 11.01 0.90 5.92
C LEU A 336 9.61 1.04 5.31
N SER A 337 9.25 0.11 4.43
CA SER A 337 7.93 0.08 3.81
C SER A 337 7.49 -1.34 3.47
N PHE A 338 6.18 -1.54 3.38
CA PHE A 338 5.52 -2.72 2.86
C PHE A 338 4.88 -2.35 1.53
N GLU A 339 5.24 -3.02 0.45
CA GLU A 339 4.72 -2.77 -0.90
C GLU A 339 4.33 -4.10 -1.56
N PRO A 340 3.12 -4.60 -1.27
CA PRO A 340 2.60 -5.81 -1.89
C PRO A 340 2.56 -5.67 -3.40
N HIS A 341 3.19 -6.61 -4.11
CA HIS A 341 3.14 -6.69 -5.55
C HIS A 341 2.71 -8.08 -5.99
N LEU A 342 1.53 -8.14 -6.55
CA LEU A 342 0.90 -9.31 -7.13
C LEU A 342 0.51 -8.97 -8.57
N HIS A 343 0.04 -9.96 -9.33
CA HIS A 343 -0.56 -9.69 -10.63
C HIS A 343 -2.06 -9.97 -10.62
N ALA A 344 -2.69 -10.05 -11.79
CA ALA A 344 -4.15 -10.09 -11.97
C ALA A 344 -4.93 -11.01 -11.00
N PRO A 345 -4.47 -12.24 -10.66
CA PRO A 345 -5.15 -13.07 -9.67
C PRO A 345 -4.98 -12.62 -8.22
N GLY A 346 -4.07 -11.69 -7.93
CA GLY A 346 -3.77 -11.26 -6.57
C GLY A 346 -4.93 -10.55 -5.90
N MET A 347 -5.22 -10.94 -4.66
CA MET A 347 -6.31 -10.40 -3.85
C MET A 347 -5.83 -9.79 -2.53
N ARG A 348 -4.74 -10.30 -1.96
CA ARG A 348 -4.26 -9.96 -0.63
C ARG A 348 -2.84 -10.45 -0.43
N MET A 349 -2.03 -9.74 0.36
CA MET A 349 -0.72 -10.21 0.81
C MET A 349 -0.54 -9.96 2.30
N CYS A 350 0.10 -10.93 2.98
CA CYS A 350 0.57 -10.76 4.36
C CYS A 350 2.08 -10.92 4.43
N MET A 351 2.68 -10.24 5.38
CA MET A 351 4.08 -10.38 5.78
C MET A 351 4.16 -10.79 7.25
N GLU A 352 4.91 -11.84 7.53
CA GLU A 352 5.17 -12.35 8.88
C GLU A 352 6.66 -12.39 9.15
N ALA A 353 7.03 -12.18 10.41
CA ALA A 353 8.39 -12.37 10.91
C ALA A 353 8.41 -13.55 11.89
N ILE A 354 9.29 -14.52 11.63
CA ILE A 354 9.50 -15.70 12.48
C ILE A 354 10.87 -15.55 13.14
N TRP A 355 10.88 -15.44 14.47
CA TRP A 355 12.08 -15.32 15.27
C TRP A 355 12.01 -16.23 16.51
N GLY A 356 12.89 -17.22 16.59
CA GLY A 356 12.85 -18.25 17.62
C GLY A 356 11.52 -19.01 17.58
N ALA A 357 10.79 -19.02 18.70
CA ALA A 357 9.47 -19.66 18.82
C ALA A 357 8.31 -18.69 18.56
N GLN A 358 8.57 -17.48 18.09
CA GLN A 358 7.55 -16.45 17.88
C GLN A 358 7.28 -16.25 16.39
N ILE A 359 6.01 -16.18 16.05
CA ILE A 359 5.53 -15.74 14.73
C ILE A 359 4.74 -14.46 14.96
N GLN A 360 5.11 -13.40 14.24
CA GLN A 360 4.43 -12.11 14.30
C GLN A 360 3.96 -11.74 12.92
N THR A 361 2.66 -11.57 12.72
CA THR A 361 2.14 -10.95 11.51
C THR A 361 2.47 -9.47 11.56
N LEU A 362 3.33 -9.01 10.66
CA LEU A 362 3.75 -7.62 10.57
C LEU A 362 2.63 -6.78 9.97
N ASN A 363 2.08 -7.20 8.83
CA ASN A 363 0.93 -6.58 8.18
C ASN A 363 0.23 -7.54 7.23
N CYS A 364 -1.04 -7.26 6.97
CA CYS A 364 -1.79 -7.76 5.82
C CYS A 364 -2.41 -6.58 5.08
N ALA A 365 -2.44 -6.67 3.77
CA ALA A 365 -3.11 -5.70 2.92
C ALA A 365 -3.92 -6.41 1.82
N GLY A 366 -5.12 -5.93 1.55
CA GLY A 366 -5.80 -6.24 0.31
C GLY A 366 -4.99 -5.74 -0.89
N TYR A 367 -5.33 -6.22 -2.07
CA TYR A 367 -4.62 -5.84 -3.29
C TYR A 367 -5.59 -5.35 -4.37
N ASP A 368 -5.20 -4.29 -5.05
CA ASP A 368 -5.89 -3.78 -6.24
C ASP A 368 -4.87 -3.70 -7.37
N HIS A 369 -5.03 -4.58 -8.36
CA HIS A 369 -4.13 -4.65 -9.51
C HIS A 369 -4.11 -3.35 -10.33
N SER A 370 -5.20 -2.57 -10.28
CA SER A 370 -5.31 -1.29 -10.98
C SER A 370 -4.81 -0.10 -10.16
N TRP A 371 -4.42 -0.31 -8.90
CA TRP A 371 -3.97 0.76 -8.00
C TRP A 371 -3.03 0.22 -6.92
N VAL A 372 -1.81 -0.11 -7.30
CA VAL A 372 -0.79 -0.65 -6.38
C VAL A 372 -0.35 0.41 -5.37
N ARG A 373 -0.12 0.00 -4.11
CA ARG A 373 0.24 0.91 -3.02
C ARG A 373 1.44 0.41 -2.24
N GLY A 374 2.36 1.34 -1.97
CA GLY A 374 3.39 1.17 -0.95
C GLY A 374 2.99 1.86 0.36
N TYR A 375 3.32 1.24 1.48
CA TYR A 375 2.99 1.68 2.84
C TYR A 375 4.28 1.94 3.61
N ASN A 376 4.63 3.23 3.77
CA ASN A 376 5.82 3.62 4.51
C ASN A 376 5.51 3.61 6.02
N TYR A 377 6.25 2.82 6.78
CA TYR A 377 6.11 2.80 8.24
C TYR A 377 6.57 4.12 8.87
N ASP A 378 5.95 4.49 9.99
CA ASP A 378 6.56 5.46 10.89
C ASP A 378 7.89 4.94 11.42
N ASP A 379 8.85 5.82 11.60
CA ASP A 379 10.24 5.45 11.93
C ASP A 379 10.36 4.63 13.21
N ASP A 380 9.50 4.93 14.19
CA ASP A 380 9.49 4.25 15.49
C ASP A 380 8.73 2.91 15.46
N HIS A 381 7.96 2.65 14.39
CA HIS A 381 7.16 1.42 14.23
C HIS A 381 7.63 0.52 13.08
N ALA A 382 8.55 0.99 12.25
CA ALA A 382 9.15 0.20 11.18
C ALA A 382 9.73 -1.11 11.72
N PRO A 383 9.45 -2.30 11.14
CA PRO A 383 10.02 -3.55 11.62
C PRO A 383 11.54 -3.48 11.76
N LEU A 384 12.04 -3.79 12.96
CA LEU A 384 13.45 -3.82 13.31
C LEU A 384 13.80 -5.24 13.76
N LEU A 385 14.32 -6.01 12.81
CA LEU A 385 14.41 -7.47 12.91
C LEU A 385 15.87 -7.92 13.02
N PRO A 386 16.16 -8.84 13.96
CA PRO A 386 17.49 -9.38 14.11
C PRO A 386 17.90 -10.27 12.94
N LYS A 387 19.21 -10.34 12.67
CA LYS A 387 19.81 -11.32 11.77
C LYS A 387 19.28 -12.74 12.07
N GLY A 388 18.99 -13.52 11.02
CA GLY A 388 18.43 -14.87 11.12
C GLY A 388 16.89 -14.92 11.27
N THR A 389 16.21 -13.76 11.31
CA THR A 389 14.74 -13.75 11.21
C THR A 389 14.32 -14.30 9.86
N ILE A 390 13.32 -15.17 9.85
CA ILE A 390 12.68 -15.64 8.63
C ILE A 390 11.50 -14.73 8.34
N ILE A 391 11.49 -14.13 7.17
CA ILE A 391 10.32 -13.41 6.64
C ILE A 391 9.50 -14.39 5.82
N HIS A 392 8.23 -14.49 6.14
CA HIS A 392 7.25 -15.29 5.43
C HIS A 392 6.27 -14.36 4.72
N ILE A 393 6.20 -14.45 3.40
CA ILE A 393 5.24 -13.73 2.56
C ILE A 393 4.14 -14.69 2.16
N ILE A 394 2.89 -14.29 2.34
CA ILE A 394 1.71 -15.07 2.00
C ILE A 394 0.91 -14.28 0.97
N GLY A 395 0.78 -14.79 -0.24
CA GLY A 395 -0.10 -14.27 -1.27
C GLY A 395 -1.41 -15.04 -1.32
N TYR A 396 -2.51 -14.33 -1.49
CA TYR A 396 -3.84 -14.90 -1.69
C TYR A 396 -4.29 -14.59 -3.11
N MET A 397 -4.61 -15.63 -3.87
CA MET A 397 -4.88 -15.58 -5.30
C MET A 397 -6.29 -16.08 -5.61
N ASP A 398 -6.93 -15.47 -6.60
CA ASP A 398 -8.24 -15.86 -7.13
C ASP A 398 -8.15 -15.94 -8.66
N ASN A 399 -8.03 -17.15 -9.20
CA ASN A 399 -8.06 -17.44 -10.62
C ASN A 399 -9.43 -18.02 -11.04
N SER A 400 -10.51 -17.50 -10.49
CA SER A 400 -11.88 -17.91 -10.80
C SER A 400 -12.59 -16.93 -11.74
N PRO A 401 -13.71 -17.32 -12.35
CA PRO A 401 -14.52 -16.43 -13.22
C PRO A 401 -15.08 -15.18 -12.50
N THR A 402 -15.05 -15.14 -11.18
CA THR A 402 -15.51 -13.98 -10.39
C THR A 402 -14.48 -12.86 -10.34
N ASN A 403 -13.20 -13.19 -10.52
CA ASN A 403 -12.12 -12.18 -10.59
C ASN A 403 -12.07 -11.56 -11.98
N LYS A 404 -12.50 -10.30 -12.08
CA LYS A 404 -12.58 -9.55 -13.35
C LYS A 404 -11.23 -9.08 -13.89
N ASN A 405 -10.18 -9.15 -13.08
CA ASN A 405 -8.81 -8.82 -13.52
C ASN A 405 -8.16 -9.98 -14.29
N VAL A 406 -8.68 -11.21 -14.16
CA VAL A 406 -8.17 -12.39 -14.86
C VAL A 406 -8.83 -12.48 -16.24
N PRO A 407 -8.07 -12.40 -17.34
CA PRO A 407 -8.64 -12.43 -18.69
C PRO A 407 -9.31 -13.75 -19.03
N ASP A 408 -8.68 -14.87 -18.68
CA ASP A 408 -9.23 -16.23 -18.90
C ASP A 408 -8.85 -17.15 -17.74
N PRO A 409 -9.78 -17.37 -16.78
CA PRO A 409 -9.50 -18.18 -15.60
C PRO A 409 -9.33 -19.67 -15.87
N ARG A 410 -9.63 -20.14 -17.09
CA ARG A 410 -9.43 -21.56 -17.47
C ARG A 410 -7.96 -21.89 -17.67
N ASN A 411 -7.08 -20.90 -17.77
CA ASN A 411 -5.66 -21.09 -17.91
C ASN A 411 -4.99 -21.24 -16.54
N TRP A 412 -4.08 -22.19 -16.43
CA TRP A 412 -3.08 -22.22 -15.39
C TRP A 412 -2.17 -21.01 -15.57
N GLN A 413 -1.77 -20.39 -14.45
CA GLN A 413 -0.92 -19.21 -14.49
C GLN A 413 0.36 -19.45 -13.66
N GLY A 414 1.48 -19.46 -14.34
CA GLY A 414 2.80 -19.48 -13.75
C GLY A 414 3.37 -18.07 -13.53
N SER A 415 4.63 -18.00 -13.12
CA SER A 415 5.35 -16.74 -12.92
C SER A 415 5.63 -16.00 -14.22
N GLY A 416 5.76 -14.69 -14.15
CA GLY A 416 6.16 -13.86 -15.28
C GLY A 416 6.00 -12.37 -15.02
N ASN A 417 6.63 -11.56 -15.87
CA ASN A 417 6.68 -10.11 -15.74
C ASN A 417 5.43 -9.41 -16.31
N ARG A 418 4.58 -10.12 -17.04
CA ARG A 418 3.33 -9.54 -17.58
C ARG A 418 2.19 -9.72 -16.60
N SER A 419 1.24 -8.79 -16.57
CA SER A 419 0.09 -8.83 -15.64
C SER A 419 -0.79 -10.08 -15.76
N VAL A 420 -0.74 -10.77 -16.90
CA VAL A 420 -1.44 -12.05 -17.12
C VAL A 420 -0.73 -13.26 -16.50
N ALA A 421 0.53 -13.13 -16.14
CA ALA A 421 1.28 -14.11 -15.36
C ALA A 421 1.19 -13.79 -13.87
N ASN A 422 1.93 -14.45 -13.01
CA ASN A 422 1.88 -14.25 -11.56
C ASN A 422 3.19 -13.84 -10.95
N MET A 423 3.10 -13.04 -9.90
CA MET A 423 4.20 -12.59 -9.08
C MET A 423 3.75 -12.48 -7.63
N LEU A 424 4.65 -12.76 -6.70
CA LEU A 424 4.44 -12.62 -5.26
C LEU A 424 5.70 -11.99 -4.67
N LEU A 425 5.76 -10.67 -4.66
CA LEU A 425 6.91 -9.92 -4.16
C LEU A 425 6.48 -8.80 -3.21
N ASP A 426 7.27 -8.57 -2.17
CA ASP A 426 7.27 -7.30 -1.47
C ASP A 426 8.36 -6.40 -2.07
N LEU A 427 7.96 -5.30 -2.70
CA LEU A 427 8.86 -4.31 -3.32
C LEU A 427 9.26 -3.20 -2.34
N GLY A 428 8.85 -3.31 -1.07
CA GLY A 428 9.12 -2.34 -0.02
C GLY A 428 10.61 -2.10 0.24
N ASN A 429 10.91 -0.92 0.73
CA ASN A 429 12.26 -0.51 1.07
C ASN A 429 12.72 -1.15 2.38
N LYS A 430 13.98 -1.58 2.42
CA LYS A 430 14.60 -2.13 3.62
C LYS A 430 16.10 -1.84 3.63
N VAL A 431 16.65 -1.73 4.82
CA VAL A 431 18.08 -1.46 5.03
C VAL A 431 18.70 -2.51 5.94
N SER A 432 19.94 -2.85 5.64
CA SER A 432 20.79 -3.68 6.48
C SER A 432 21.47 -2.83 7.55
N LEU A 433 21.62 -3.37 8.74
CA LEU A 433 22.22 -2.72 9.89
C LEU A 433 23.39 -3.56 10.41
N THR A 434 24.47 -2.90 10.85
CA THR A 434 25.47 -3.55 11.69
C THR A 434 24.89 -3.86 13.07
N GLU A 435 25.60 -4.67 13.88
CA GLU A 435 25.19 -4.95 15.26
C GLU A 435 25.06 -3.65 16.06
N GLU A 436 26.00 -2.73 15.94
CA GLU A 436 26.02 -1.47 16.65
C GLU A 436 24.83 -0.57 16.24
N GLN A 437 24.58 -0.47 14.95
CA GLN A 437 23.42 0.28 14.40
C GLN A 437 22.10 -0.31 14.88
N PHE A 438 22.01 -1.63 14.92
CA PHE A 438 20.80 -2.32 15.36
C PHE A 438 20.55 -2.07 16.85
N GLN A 439 21.58 -2.16 17.70
CA GLN A 439 21.48 -1.85 19.13
C GLN A 439 21.10 -0.38 19.38
N GLU A 440 21.71 0.55 18.61
CA GLU A 440 21.37 1.98 18.67
C GLU A 440 19.88 2.23 18.31
N GLU A 441 19.39 1.65 17.21
CA GLU A 441 18.00 1.79 16.80
C GLU A 441 17.02 1.19 17.81
N MET A 442 17.35 0.05 18.41
CA MET A 442 16.56 -0.53 19.50
C MET A 442 16.52 0.38 20.73
N ALA A 443 17.67 0.97 21.12
CA ALA A 443 17.75 1.88 22.27
C ALA A 443 16.89 3.12 22.03
N LYS A 444 17.01 3.76 20.86
CA LYS A 444 16.18 4.91 20.46
C LYS A 444 14.68 4.57 20.50
N ARG A 445 14.30 3.40 19.98
CA ARG A 445 12.90 2.96 19.98
C ARG A 445 12.35 2.75 21.37
N ARG A 446 13.13 2.10 22.24
CA ARG A 446 12.75 1.91 23.65
C ARG A 446 12.49 3.24 24.35
N GLU A 447 13.37 4.21 24.15
CA GLU A 447 13.24 5.54 24.72
C GLU A 447 12.00 6.27 24.18
N ARG A 448 11.85 6.39 22.85
CA ARG A 448 10.76 7.14 22.23
C ARG A 448 9.38 6.55 22.51
N LEU A 449 9.26 5.24 22.46
CA LEU A 449 8.00 4.53 22.73
C LEU A 449 7.83 4.20 24.23
N LYS A 450 8.78 4.56 25.10
CA LYS A 450 8.78 4.27 26.54
C LYS A 450 8.54 2.78 26.83
N LEU A 451 9.19 1.91 26.05
CA LEU A 451 9.00 0.47 26.15
C LEU A 451 9.58 -0.07 27.44
N THR A 452 8.81 -0.94 28.09
CA THR A 452 9.22 -1.67 29.29
C THR A 452 9.45 -3.15 28.97
N ARG A 453 9.99 -3.90 29.92
CA ARG A 453 10.21 -5.34 29.77
C ARG A 453 8.93 -6.14 29.42
N ASN A 454 7.77 -5.62 29.81
CA ASN A 454 6.47 -6.26 29.61
C ASN A 454 5.69 -5.67 28.42
N THR A 455 6.27 -4.72 27.69
CA THR A 455 5.61 -4.09 26.54
C THR A 455 5.88 -4.93 25.32
N PHE A 456 4.83 -5.52 24.73
CA PHE A 456 4.93 -6.22 23.46
C PHE A 456 4.93 -5.20 22.30
N THR A 457 5.87 -5.35 21.36
CA THR A 457 5.97 -4.49 20.18
C THR A 457 6.07 -5.35 18.94
N VAL A 458 5.10 -5.26 18.05
CA VAL A 458 5.12 -5.96 16.77
C VAL A 458 6.30 -5.47 15.95
N GLY A 459 7.01 -6.37 15.29
CA GLY A 459 8.14 -6.05 14.42
C GLY A 459 9.43 -5.66 15.16
N CYS A 460 9.51 -5.80 16.49
CA CYS A 460 10.76 -5.64 17.23
C CYS A 460 10.90 -6.67 18.35
N PRO A 461 11.21 -7.92 18.02
CA PRO A 461 11.20 -9.01 19.00
C PRO A 461 12.21 -8.83 20.14
N LEU A 462 13.26 -8.04 19.94
CA LEU A 462 14.30 -7.77 20.94
C LEU A 462 14.17 -6.41 21.63
N CYS A 463 13.21 -5.55 21.23
CA CYS A 463 13.06 -4.22 21.83
C CYS A 463 12.73 -4.24 23.33
N THR A 464 12.07 -5.29 23.82
CA THR A 464 11.61 -5.41 25.20
C THR A 464 12.55 -6.25 26.08
N VAL A 465 13.62 -6.83 25.51
CA VAL A 465 14.60 -7.64 26.23
C VAL A 465 15.77 -6.77 26.67
N SER A 466 16.21 -6.85 27.94
CA SER A 466 17.40 -6.11 28.37
C SER A 466 18.67 -6.65 27.65
N ALA A 467 19.59 -5.76 27.29
CA ALA A 467 20.84 -6.11 26.61
C ALA A 467 21.62 -7.25 27.29
N ALA A 468 21.60 -7.30 28.61
CA ALA A 468 22.25 -8.34 29.42
C ALA A 468 21.68 -9.76 29.20
N SER A 469 20.40 -9.91 28.81
CA SER A 469 19.80 -11.22 28.54
C SER A 469 20.01 -11.69 27.10
N ALA A 470 20.20 -10.76 26.17
CA ALA A 470 20.53 -11.08 24.78
C ALA A 470 21.95 -11.67 24.69
N THR A 471 22.90 -11.05 25.36
CA THR A 471 24.31 -11.50 25.38
C THR A 471 24.46 -12.90 26.00
N ARG A 472 23.68 -13.23 27.04
CA ARG A 472 23.70 -14.59 27.62
C ARG A 472 23.15 -15.65 26.68
N LYS A 473 22.10 -15.37 25.90
CA LYS A 473 21.58 -16.33 24.93
C LYS A 473 22.53 -16.59 23.79
N THR A 474 23.21 -15.55 23.28
CA THR A 474 24.21 -15.68 22.22
C THR A 474 25.43 -16.48 22.70
N GLN A 475 25.87 -16.28 23.95
CA GLN A 475 26.98 -17.06 24.53
C GLN A 475 26.60 -18.52 24.80
N GLN A 476 25.35 -18.82 25.18
CA GLN A 476 24.88 -20.20 25.38
C GLN A 476 24.71 -20.95 24.03
N GLN A 477 24.33 -20.26 22.95
CA GLN A 477 24.25 -20.89 21.63
C GLN A 477 25.62 -21.15 21.00
N GLN A 478 26.67 -20.38 21.39
CA GLN A 478 28.04 -20.62 20.96
C GLN A 478 28.78 -21.70 21.76
N GLN A 479 28.21 -22.16 22.87
CA GLN A 479 28.81 -23.18 23.76
C GLN A 479 28.13 -24.56 23.68
N GLN A 480 27.19 -24.76 22.75
CA GLN A 480 26.69 -26.10 22.46
C GLN A 480 27.55 -26.74 21.34
N PRO A 481 28.12 -27.94 21.61
CA PRO A 481 29.03 -28.64 20.71
C PRO A 481 28.35 -29.10 19.43
#